data_0ff01bce030961806703ee19aeb14aa5
#
_entry.id   0ff01bce030961806703ee19aeb14aa5
#
_cell.length_a   1.000
_cell.length_b   1.000
_cell.length_c   1.000
_cell.angle_alpha   90.00
_cell.angle_beta   90.00
_cell.angle_gamma   90.00
#
_symmetry.space_group_name_H-M   'P 1'
#
loop_
_entity.id
_entity.type
_entity.pdbx_description
1 polymer ?
#
loop_
_entity_poly.entity_id
_entity_poly.type
_entity_poly.pdbx_seq_one_letter_code
_entity_poly.pdbx_strand_id
1 'polypeptide(L)'
;MFQAPKLTDAGKNLYYRNMAGEGIKFTTIQLGNGTISGPISAMTALVSAVVTIDAAVKNNAEQYADVSGHFSNAELEEGFYWREIGVFAADPDYPNDRSHDILYCYQNAYDTADFIPVASVETVEKNITVPIIVGDASTVSCTLSSSQVLVSEADLEAHDKDANAHNALFEKINKELEKKQDTITAKGILKGGQDAKGNPTVTKATPGVDYQQPTQVLTESNAMALT
;
A
#
# COMPACT_ATOMS: atom_id res chain seq x y z
N MET A 1 21.41 7.47 19.87
CA MET A 1 19.91 7.45 19.93
C MET A 1 19.39 8.85 19.69
N PHE A 2 18.37 9.02 18.86
CA PHE A 2 17.78 10.34 18.59
C PHE A 2 17.12 10.94 19.83
N GLN A 3 17.22 12.26 19.97
CA GLN A 3 16.47 12.99 20.98
C GLN A 3 14.98 13.12 20.56
N ALA A 4 14.13 13.54 21.51
CA ALA A 4 12.72 13.80 21.19
C ALA A 4 12.57 14.85 20.08
N PRO A 5 11.57 14.72 19.19
CA PRO A 5 11.33 15.68 18.12
C PRO A 5 11.03 17.06 18.69
N LYS A 6 11.63 18.08 18.08
CA LYS A 6 11.40 19.49 18.47
C LYS A 6 10.81 20.23 17.27
N LEU A 7 9.70 20.94 17.52
CA LEU A 7 9.09 21.79 16.50
C LEU A 7 10.01 22.96 16.14
N THR A 8 10.08 23.26 14.86
CA THR A 8 10.63 24.54 14.39
C THR A 8 9.65 25.70 14.63
N ASP A 9 10.05 26.94 14.46
CA ASP A 9 9.13 28.06 14.58
C ASP A 9 8.09 28.06 13.46
N ALA A 10 8.46 27.64 12.25
CA ALA A 10 7.52 27.42 11.15
C ALA A 10 6.57 26.24 11.44
N GLY A 11 7.08 25.15 12.01
CA GLY A 11 6.27 24.01 12.45
C GLY A 11 5.27 24.38 13.54
N LYS A 12 5.64 25.26 14.49
CA LYS A 12 4.70 25.80 15.48
C LYS A 12 3.59 26.62 14.82
N ASN A 13 3.90 27.39 13.78
CA ASN A 13 2.87 28.13 13.05
C ASN A 13 1.87 27.17 12.38
N LEU A 14 2.34 26.09 11.75
CA LEU A 14 1.46 25.06 11.21
C LEU A 14 0.63 24.37 12.31
N TYR A 15 1.22 24.09 13.47
CA TYR A 15 0.50 23.57 14.63
C TYR A 15 -0.67 24.46 15.04
N TYR A 16 -0.46 25.78 15.15
CA TYR A 16 -1.52 26.72 15.49
C TYR A 16 -2.58 26.85 14.39
N ARG A 17 -2.18 26.83 13.13
CA ARG A 17 -3.11 26.81 11.98
C ARG A 17 -3.98 25.55 11.99
N ASN A 18 -3.40 24.41 12.34
CA ASN A 18 -4.15 23.14 12.47
C ASN A 18 -5.18 23.21 13.60
N MET A 19 -4.83 23.79 14.75
CA MET A 19 -5.80 24.03 15.84
C MET A 19 -6.93 24.99 15.43
N ALA A 20 -6.71 25.83 14.44
CA ALA A 20 -7.73 26.70 13.85
C ALA A 20 -8.55 26.00 12.75
N GLY A 21 -8.26 24.71 12.44
CA GLY A 21 -9.02 23.90 11.49
C GLY A 21 -8.48 23.89 10.05
N GLU A 22 -7.28 24.43 9.80
CA GLU A 22 -6.71 24.44 8.43
C GLU A 22 -6.16 23.07 8.00
N GLY A 23 -5.85 22.18 8.94
CA GLY A 23 -5.26 20.89 8.70
C GLY A 23 -3.74 20.94 8.48
N ILE A 24 -3.06 19.80 8.66
CA ILE A 24 -1.65 19.61 8.31
C ILE A 24 -1.54 18.45 7.34
N LYS A 25 -0.80 18.64 6.25
CA LYS A 25 -0.49 17.60 5.29
C LYS A 25 0.99 17.28 5.32
N PHE A 26 1.38 16.19 5.98
CA PHE A 26 2.76 15.72 5.96
C PHE A 26 3.14 15.17 4.59
N THR A 27 4.36 15.44 4.17
CA THR A 27 4.85 15.15 2.81
C THR A 27 6.03 14.18 2.83
N THR A 28 7.08 14.49 3.60
CA THR A 28 8.29 13.69 3.63
C THR A 28 8.92 13.61 5.01
N ILE A 29 9.75 12.57 5.18
CA ILE A 29 10.77 12.50 6.20
C ILE A 29 12.12 12.57 5.48
N GLN A 30 12.99 13.46 5.91
CA GLN A 30 14.37 13.52 5.43
C GLN A 30 15.34 13.01 6.48
N LEU A 31 16.34 12.25 6.02
CA LEU A 31 17.44 11.75 6.83
C LEU A 31 18.70 12.47 6.41
N GLY A 32 19.52 12.82 7.38
CA GLY A 32 20.73 13.60 7.10
C GLY A 32 21.94 13.22 7.94
N ASN A 33 23.08 13.77 7.54
CA ASN A 33 24.40 13.55 8.14
C ASN A 33 24.93 14.80 8.87
N GLY A 34 24.16 15.89 8.89
CA GLY A 34 24.65 17.18 9.38
C GLY A 34 24.83 17.25 10.88
N THR A 35 25.73 18.15 11.29
CA THR A 35 25.93 18.52 12.69
C THR A 35 25.33 19.90 12.93
N ILE A 36 24.35 19.94 13.82
CA ILE A 36 23.66 21.19 14.17
C ILE A 36 24.59 22.14 14.94
N SER A 37 24.59 23.42 14.59
CA SER A 37 25.34 24.47 15.25
C SER A 37 24.49 25.61 15.81
N GLY A 38 23.18 25.57 15.61
CA GLY A 38 22.24 26.61 16.04
C GLY A 38 20.99 26.06 16.72
N PRO A 39 20.02 26.92 17.07
CA PRO A 39 18.78 26.50 17.69
C PRO A 39 17.89 25.80 16.66
N ILE A 40 17.34 24.65 17.04
CA ILE A 40 16.41 23.85 16.20
C ILE A 40 15.19 24.70 15.79
N SER A 41 14.73 25.59 16.64
CA SER A 41 13.57 26.43 16.36
C SER A 41 13.71 27.28 15.08
N ALA A 42 14.90 27.70 14.77
CA ALA A 42 15.18 28.54 13.60
C ALA A 42 15.49 27.76 12.32
N MET A 43 15.51 26.41 12.37
CA MET A 43 15.82 25.59 11.20
C MET A 43 14.67 25.58 10.21
N THR A 44 15.01 25.66 8.91
CA THR A 44 14.07 25.56 7.79
C THR A 44 14.34 24.31 6.92
N ALA A 45 15.51 23.69 7.10
CA ALA A 45 15.94 22.49 6.39
C ALA A 45 16.92 21.70 7.27
N LEU A 46 17.25 20.48 6.88
CA LEU A 46 18.37 19.74 7.47
C LEU A 46 19.70 20.43 7.12
N VAL A 47 20.70 20.25 7.98
CA VAL A 47 22.05 20.77 7.73
C VAL A 47 22.69 20.06 6.52
N SER A 48 22.48 18.74 6.42
CA SER A 48 22.98 17.92 5.32
C SER A 48 22.03 16.76 5.04
N ALA A 49 20.99 17.02 4.25
CA ALA A 49 20.04 15.97 3.83
C ALA A 49 20.73 14.96 2.89
N VAL A 50 20.49 13.68 3.11
CA VAL A 50 21.06 12.57 2.32
C VAL A 50 19.94 11.78 1.66
N VAL A 51 18.87 11.46 2.38
CA VAL A 51 17.75 10.65 1.89
C VAL A 51 16.43 11.36 2.17
N THR A 52 15.53 11.28 1.20
CA THR A 52 14.13 11.74 1.35
C THR A 52 13.20 10.56 1.13
N ILE A 53 12.30 10.31 2.08
CA ILE A 53 11.27 9.27 2.00
C ILE A 53 9.91 9.91 2.17
N ASP A 54 8.88 9.33 1.54
CA ASP A 54 7.51 9.82 1.69
C ASP A 54 6.98 9.53 3.09
N ALA A 55 6.18 10.44 3.60
CA ALA A 55 5.57 10.31 4.92
C ALA A 55 4.21 9.61 4.84
N ALA A 56 3.97 8.67 5.76
CA ALA A 56 2.66 8.12 6.08
C ALA A 56 2.24 8.59 7.47
N VAL A 57 0.94 8.78 7.70
CA VAL A 57 0.43 9.26 8.99
C VAL A 57 -0.55 8.27 9.58
N LYS A 58 -0.38 8.00 10.86
CA LYS A 58 -1.35 7.31 11.71
C LYS A 58 -1.73 8.21 12.87
N ASN A 59 -3.00 8.54 12.97
CA ASN A 59 -3.52 9.33 14.08
C ASN A 59 -3.71 8.41 15.30
N ASN A 60 -3.01 8.71 16.41
CA ASN A 60 -3.02 7.86 17.60
C ASN A 60 -3.95 8.37 18.70
N ALA A 61 -4.14 9.69 18.78
CA ALA A 61 -5.00 10.35 19.77
C ALA A 61 -5.36 11.75 19.25
N GLU A 62 -6.26 12.44 19.97
CA GLU A 62 -6.77 13.76 19.54
C GLU A 62 -5.68 14.80 19.21
N GLN A 63 -4.51 14.72 19.85
CA GLN A 63 -3.44 15.70 19.70
C GLN A 63 -2.12 15.13 19.16
N TYR A 64 -2.07 13.82 18.91
CA TYR A 64 -0.84 13.14 18.49
C TYR A 64 -1.04 12.38 17.19
N ALA A 65 0.00 12.42 16.37
CA ALA A 65 0.11 11.60 15.18
C ALA A 65 1.50 10.95 15.11
N ASP A 66 1.56 9.72 14.63
CA ASP A 66 2.80 9.09 14.22
C ASP A 66 3.02 9.36 12.73
N VAL A 67 4.09 10.07 12.42
CA VAL A 67 4.56 10.22 11.04
C VAL A 67 5.62 9.16 10.79
N SER A 68 5.36 8.28 9.85
CA SER A 68 6.22 7.14 9.54
C SER A 68 6.66 7.14 8.08
N GLY A 69 7.76 6.44 7.81
CA GLY A 69 8.28 6.20 6.48
C GLY A 69 9.17 4.98 6.45
N HIS A 70 9.29 4.37 5.30
CA HIS A 70 10.20 3.23 5.09
C HIS A 70 11.49 3.71 4.46
N PHE A 71 12.59 3.38 5.10
CA PHE A 71 13.94 3.64 4.61
C PHE A 71 14.58 2.34 4.13
N SER A 72 15.21 2.40 2.95
CA SER A 72 16.10 1.37 2.42
C SER A 72 17.39 2.04 1.95
N ASN A 73 18.52 1.38 2.16
CA ASN A 73 19.81 1.86 1.65
C ASN A 73 20.13 1.35 0.24
N ALA A 74 19.15 0.77 -0.46
CA ALA A 74 19.34 0.15 -1.79
C ALA A 74 19.92 1.12 -2.84
N GLU A 75 19.56 2.40 -2.75
CA GLU A 75 19.96 3.43 -3.70
C GLU A 75 21.09 4.35 -3.17
N LEU A 76 21.66 4.02 -2.01
CA LEU A 76 22.77 4.82 -1.47
C LEU A 76 24.05 4.58 -2.26
N GLU A 77 24.63 5.66 -2.79
CA GLU A 77 25.95 5.64 -3.44
C GLU A 77 27.09 5.64 -2.42
N GLU A 78 26.90 6.32 -1.28
CA GLU A 78 27.87 6.40 -0.18
C GLU A 78 27.19 6.17 1.17
N GLY A 79 27.87 5.50 2.09
CA GLY A 79 27.41 5.32 3.47
C GLY A 79 27.46 6.65 4.24
N PHE A 80 26.58 6.82 5.22
CA PHE A 80 26.54 8.04 6.02
C PHE A 80 26.26 7.79 7.49
N TYR A 81 26.65 8.73 8.35
CA TYR A 81 26.23 8.73 9.74
C TYR A 81 24.87 9.35 9.87
N TRP A 82 23.88 8.58 10.26
CA TRP A 82 22.51 9.05 10.39
C TRP A 82 22.34 9.92 11.64
N ARG A 83 22.55 11.22 11.45
CA ARG A 83 22.52 12.24 12.53
C ARG A 83 21.23 13.00 12.61
N GLU A 84 20.54 13.16 11.49
CA GLU A 84 19.38 14.06 11.37
C GLU A 84 18.13 13.32 10.94
N ILE A 85 17.00 13.69 11.52
CA ILE A 85 15.66 13.38 11.01
C ILE A 85 14.87 14.69 10.98
N GLY A 86 14.31 15.02 9.83
CA GLY A 86 13.36 16.13 9.64
C GLY A 86 12.05 15.63 9.10
N VAL A 87 10.94 16.05 9.68
CA VAL A 87 9.59 15.80 9.16
C VAL A 87 9.09 17.05 8.50
N PHE A 88 8.65 16.93 7.26
CA PHE A 88 8.18 18.05 6.43
C PHE A 88 6.68 17.96 6.20
N ALA A 89 6.06 19.12 6.12
CA ALA A 89 4.65 19.28 5.78
C ALA A 89 4.48 20.31 4.66
N ALA A 90 3.44 20.15 3.85
CA ALA A 90 3.10 21.12 2.82
C ALA A 90 2.83 22.49 3.44
N ASP A 91 3.32 23.56 2.79
CA ASP A 91 2.91 24.91 3.10
C ASP A 91 1.45 25.11 2.63
N PRO A 92 0.52 25.45 3.50
CA PRO A 92 -0.88 25.67 3.11
C PRO A 92 -1.07 26.78 2.08
N ASP A 93 -0.13 27.71 2.01
CA ASP A 93 -0.15 28.81 1.05
C ASP A 93 0.37 28.36 -0.34
N TYR A 94 1.08 27.21 -0.40
CA TYR A 94 1.62 26.57 -1.62
C TYR A 94 1.36 25.06 -1.63
N PRO A 95 0.10 24.59 -1.52
CA PRO A 95 -0.23 23.20 -1.17
C PRO A 95 0.19 22.15 -2.23
N ASN A 96 0.53 22.57 -3.44
CA ASN A 96 0.94 21.71 -4.54
C ASN A 96 2.41 21.90 -4.97
N ASP A 97 3.15 22.74 -4.27
CA ASP A 97 4.56 23.03 -4.55
C ASP A 97 5.45 22.56 -3.40
N ARG A 98 6.04 21.39 -3.57
CA ARG A 98 6.90 20.74 -2.56
C ARG A 98 8.21 21.50 -2.29
N SER A 99 8.58 22.45 -3.15
CA SER A 99 9.73 23.31 -2.89
C SER A 99 9.52 24.29 -1.73
N HIS A 100 8.26 24.46 -1.33
CA HIS A 100 7.84 25.28 -0.19
C HIS A 100 7.51 24.43 1.07
N ASP A 101 7.76 23.10 1.02
CA ASP A 101 7.50 22.26 2.19
C ASP A 101 8.23 22.80 3.42
N ILE A 102 7.52 22.85 4.53
CA ILE A 102 7.96 23.41 5.79
C ILE A 102 8.55 22.30 6.67
N LEU A 103 9.75 22.49 7.19
CA LEU A 103 10.32 21.64 8.22
C LEU A 103 9.49 21.80 9.51
N TYR A 104 8.60 20.81 9.75
CA TYR A 104 7.71 20.81 10.90
C TYR A 104 8.45 20.54 12.22
N CYS A 105 9.21 19.45 12.25
CA CYS A 105 10.03 19.10 13.40
C CYS A 105 11.36 18.47 12.98
N TYR A 106 12.29 18.50 13.92
CA TYR A 106 13.65 18.04 13.73
C TYR A 106 14.16 17.25 14.94
N GLN A 107 14.97 16.24 14.67
CA GLN A 107 15.68 15.43 15.67
C GLN A 107 17.14 15.30 15.27
N ASN A 108 18.03 15.22 16.26
CA ASN A 108 19.45 14.94 16.03
C ASN A 108 19.96 13.85 16.98
N ALA A 109 20.81 12.97 16.47
CA ALA A 109 21.47 11.91 17.25
C ALA A 109 22.82 12.36 17.82
N TYR A 110 23.33 13.53 17.41
CA TYR A 110 24.63 14.05 17.80
C TYR A 110 25.75 13.01 17.64
N ASP A 111 26.51 12.77 18.69
CA ASP A 111 27.64 11.82 18.72
C ASP A 111 27.21 10.34 18.81
N THR A 112 25.89 10.09 18.97
CA THR A 112 25.34 8.72 19.04
C THR A 112 24.75 8.22 17.72
N ALA A 113 25.17 8.85 16.61
CA ALA A 113 24.67 8.49 15.27
C ALA A 113 25.19 7.13 14.83
N ASP A 114 24.29 6.30 14.30
CA ASP A 114 24.65 5.04 13.67
C ASP A 114 25.19 5.27 12.25
N PHE A 115 26.14 4.46 11.82
CA PHE A 115 26.59 4.46 10.44
C PHE A 115 25.69 3.57 9.60
N ILE A 116 25.21 4.11 8.48
CA ILE A 116 24.44 3.37 7.47
C ILE A 116 25.37 3.08 6.29
N PRO A 117 25.71 1.81 6.02
CA PRO A 117 26.55 1.43 4.89
C PRO A 117 25.77 1.48 3.57
N VAL A 118 26.48 1.39 2.45
CA VAL A 118 25.88 1.12 1.13
C VAL A 118 25.35 -0.31 1.05
N ALA A 119 24.33 -0.56 0.22
CA ALA A 119 23.69 -1.88 0.12
C ALA A 119 24.63 -3.01 -0.36
N SER A 120 25.69 -2.69 -1.09
CA SER A 120 26.72 -3.66 -1.50
C SER A 120 27.54 -4.22 -0.32
N VAL A 121 27.56 -3.52 0.82
CA VAL A 121 28.23 -3.96 2.05
C VAL A 121 27.24 -4.66 2.98
N GLU A 122 26.09 -4.05 3.21
CA GLU A 122 25.03 -4.57 4.07
C GLU A 122 23.69 -3.96 3.67
N THR A 123 22.66 -4.78 3.45
CA THR A 123 21.30 -4.30 3.21
C THR A 123 20.66 -3.84 4.52
N VAL A 124 20.24 -2.58 4.56
CA VAL A 124 19.59 -1.97 5.72
C VAL A 124 18.20 -1.47 5.31
N GLU A 125 17.18 -2.00 5.99
CA GLU A 125 15.79 -1.53 5.87
C GLU A 125 15.26 -1.18 7.25
N LYS A 126 14.63 -0.02 7.39
CA LYS A 126 14.09 0.46 8.66
C LYS A 126 12.75 1.18 8.46
N ASN A 127 11.79 0.85 9.32
CA ASN A 127 10.60 1.68 9.48
C ASN A 127 10.91 2.78 10.50
N ILE A 128 10.82 4.02 10.05
CA ILE A 128 11.05 5.20 10.88
C ILE A 128 9.68 5.70 11.33
N THR A 129 9.51 5.93 12.61
CA THR A 129 8.29 6.52 13.16
C THR A 129 8.66 7.67 14.09
N VAL A 130 8.12 8.83 13.80
CA VAL A 130 8.31 10.05 14.58
C VAL A 130 6.98 10.44 15.21
N PRO A 131 6.80 10.22 16.53
CA PRO A 131 5.61 10.67 17.25
C PRO A 131 5.66 12.18 17.43
N ILE A 132 4.63 12.90 16.98
CA ILE A 132 4.58 14.35 17.02
C ILE A 132 3.25 14.87 17.56
N ILE A 133 3.28 16.06 18.17
CA ILE A 133 2.09 16.80 18.55
C ILE A 133 1.60 17.58 17.35
N VAL A 134 0.32 17.47 17.03
CA VAL A 134 -0.29 18.10 15.84
C VAL A 134 -1.46 19.03 16.17
N GLY A 135 -1.90 19.08 17.44
CA GLY A 135 -3.00 19.91 17.89
C GLY A 135 -4.37 19.25 17.68
N ASP A 136 -4.80 19.07 16.44
CA ASP A 136 -5.99 18.29 16.07
C ASP A 136 -5.60 17.21 15.05
N ALA A 137 -5.57 15.96 15.50
CA ALA A 137 -5.18 14.84 14.67
C ALA A 137 -6.25 14.47 13.63
N SER A 138 -7.50 14.86 13.81
CA SER A 138 -8.59 14.56 12.88
C SER A 138 -8.42 15.27 11.53
N THR A 139 -7.67 16.38 11.50
CA THR A 139 -7.40 17.20 10.32
C THR A 139 -6.02 16.94 9.70
N VAL A 140 -5.28 15.95 10.23
CA VAL A 140 -3.95 15.59 9.72
C VAL A 140 -4.05 14.57 8.60
N SER A 141 -3.31 14.81 7.52
CA SER A 141 -3.22 13.94 6.35
C SER A 141 -1.78 13.76 5.88
N CYS A 142 -1.57 12.87 4.92
CA CYS A 142 -0.30 12.71 4.21
C CYS A 142 -0.55 12.52 2.72
N THR A 143 0.51 12.72 1.94
CA THR A 143 0.51 12.30 0.53
C THR A 143 1.14 10.92 0.47
N LEU A 144 0.33 9.88 0.22
CA LEU A 144 0.87 8.54 -0.03
C LEU A 144 1.29 8.46 -1.50
N SER A 145 2.55 8.10 -1.75
CA SER A 145 2.93 7.61 -3.06
C SER A 145 2.52 6.15 -3.19
N SER A 146 2.04 5.77 -4.38
CA SER A 146 1.61 4.39 -4.66
C SER A 146 2.71 3.33 -4.51
N SER A 147 3.98 3.76 -4.42
CA SER A 147 5.15 2.89 -4.28
C SER A 147 5.50 2.52 -2.84
N GLN A 148 4.89 3.16 -1.84
CA GLN A 148 5.23 2.98 -0.42
C GLN A 148 4.04 2.63 0.49
N VAL A 149 2.99 2.05 -0.06
CA VAL A 149 1.91 1.50 0.76
C VAL A 149 2.45 0.24 1.44
N LEU A 150 2.97 0.41 2.64
CA LEU A 150 3.24 -0.72 3.53
C LEU A 150 1.91 -1.28 3.99
N VAL A 151 1.54 -2.42 3.44
CA VAL A 151 0.37 -3.18 3.90
C VAL A 151 0.73 -3.76 5.27
N SER A 152 0.02 -3.37 6.30
CA SER A 152 0.19 -3.97 7.63
C SER A 152 -0.40 -5.38 7.65
N GLU A 153 0.04 -6.22 8.61
CA GLU A 153 -0.56 -7.54 8.83
C GLU A 153 -2.08 -7.42 9.09
N ALA A 154 -2.52 -6.37 9.78
CA ALA A 154 -3.94 -6.09 10.02
C ALA A 154 -4.70 -5.74 8.72
N ASP A 155 -4.07 -5.03 7.78
CA ASP A 155 -4.69 -4.74 6.48
C ASP A 155 -4.77 -6.01 5.62
N LEU A 156 -3.77 -6.88 5.68
CA LEU A 156 -3.77 -8.17 5.01
C LEU A 156 -4.85 -9.08 5.59
N GLU A 157 -4.95 -9.17 6.91
CA GLU A 157 -6.03 -9.91 7.57
C GLU A 157 -7.42 -9.36 7.27
N ALA A 158 -7.57 -8.04 7.19
CA ALA A 158 -8.83 -7.41 6.81
C ALA A 158 -9.20 -7.74 5.37
N HIS A 159 -8.23 -7.70 4.46
CA HIS A 159 -8.41 -8.09 3.06
C HIS A 159 -8.78 -9.57 2.92
N ASP A 160 -8.13 -10.48 3.66
CA ASP A 160 -8.39 -11.91 3.59
C ASP A 160 -9.77 -12.29 4.18
N LYS A 161 -10.28 -11.49 5.11
CA LYS A 161 -11.62 -11.64 5.71
C LYS A 161 -12.71 -10.96 4.90
N ASP A 162 -12.37 -10.07 3.97
CA ASP A 162 -13.35 -9.38 3.13
C ASP A 162 -13.85 -10.29 2.01
N ALA A 163 -15.07 -10.81 2.17
CA ALA A 163 -15.74 -11.64 1.17
C ALA A 163 -15.86 -10.96 -0.21
N ASN A 164 -15.66 -9.65 -0.29
CA ASN A 164 -15.79 -8.85 -1.51
C ASN A 164 -14.45 -8.46 -2.14
N ALA A 165 -13.32 -8.75 -1.49
CA ALA A 165 -11.98 -8.31 -1.92
C ALA A 165 -11.64 -8.69 -3.38
N HIS A 166 -12.23 -9.78 -3.89
CA HIS A 166 -11.96 -10.29 -5.24
C HIS A 166 -13.22 -10.41 -6.12
N ASN A 167 -14.34 -9.81 -5.75
CA ASN A 167 -15.62 -9.96 -6.45
C ASN A 167 -15.49 -9.66 -7.95
N ALA A 168 -14.82 -8.59 -8.35
CA ALA A 168 -14.63 -8.24 -9.77
C ALA A 168 -13.85 -9.32 -10.54
N LEU A 169 -12.90 -9.99 -9.89
CA LEU A 169 -12.14 -11.09 -10.47
C LEU A 169 -13.00 -12.35 -10.60
N PHE A 170 -13.74 -12.68 -9.55
CA PHE A 170 -14.66 -13.83 -9.56
C PHE A 170 -15.78 -13.66 -10.57
N GLU A 171 -16.36 -12.47 -10.71
CA GLU A 171 -17.33 -12.17 -11.76
C GLU A 171 -16.77 -12.37 -13.16
N LYS A 172 -15.53 -11.93 -13.40
CA LYS A 172 -14.85 -12.14 -14.68
C LYS A 172 -14.62 -13.63 -14.96
N ILE A 173 -14.16 -14.38 -13.97
CA ILE A 173 -13.96 -15.82 -14.07
C ILE A 173 -15.29 -16.54 -14.35
N ASN A 174 -16.35 -16.20 -13.63
CA ASN A 174 -17.65 -16.80 -13.81
C ASN A 174 -18.21 -16.54 -15.22
N LYS A 175 -18.09 -15.30 -15.74
CA LYS A 175 -18.48 -14.97 -17.12
C LYS A 175 -17.70 -15.78 -18.16
N GLU A 176 -16.41 -16.00 -17.95
CA GLU A 176 -15.59 -16.83 -18.85
C GLU A 176 -15.94 -18.34 -18.72
N LEU A 177 -16.28 -18.79 -17.52
CA LEU A 177 -16.76 -20.16 -17.27
C LEU A 177 -18.13 -20.39 -17.97
N GLU A 178 -19.07 -19.47 -17.81
CA GLU A 178 -20.38 -19.51 -18.47
C GLU A 178 -20.22 -19.66 -20.00
N LYS A 179 -19.35 -18.85 -20.62
CA LYS A 179 -19.06 -18.97 -22.06
C LYS A 179 -18.53 -20.34 -22.46
N LYS A 180 -17.64 -20.93 -21.63
CA LYS A 180 -17.11 -22.27 -21.87
C LYS A 180 -18.15 -23.36 -21.62
N GLN A 181 -19.01 -23.15 -20.63
CA GLN A 181 -20.08 -24.10 -20.29
C GLN A 181 -21.15 -24.13 -21.37
N ASP A 182 -21.54 -23.00 -21.94
CA ASP A 182 -22.44 -22.95 -23.12
C ASP A 182 -21.87 -23.66 -24.34
N THR A 183 -20.54 -23.73 -24.46
CA THR A 183 -19.87 -24.45 -25.55
C THR A 183 -19.87 -25.97 -25.33
N ILE A 184 -19.89 -26.43 -24.04
CA ILE A 184 -19.84 -27.84 -23.67
C ILE A 184 -21.26 -28.40 -23.41
N THR A 185 -22.12 -27.64 -22.77
CA THR A 185 -23.54 -27.97 -22.52
C THR A 185 -24.44 -27.35 -23.58
N ALA A 186 -24.22 -27.65 -24.83
CA ALA A 186 -25.36 -27.69 -25.75
C ALA A 186 -26.37 -28.64 -25.08
N LYS A 187 -27.51 -28.09 -24.60
CA LYS A 187 -28.55 -28.89 -23.97
C LYS A 187 -28.81 -30.17 -24.77
N GLY A 188 -28.25 -31.28 -24.31
CA GLY A 188 -28.36 -32.57 -24.96
C GLY A 188 -27.07 -33.40 -24.99
N ILE A 189 -27.20 -34.62 -25.31
CA ILE A 189 -26.10 -35.58 -25.47
C ILE A 189 -25.35 -35.23 -26.75
N LEU A 190 -24.01 -35.28 -26.69
CA LEU A 190 -23.14 -35.09 -27.84
C LEU A 190 -22.86 -36.44 -28.52
N LYS A 191 -22.92 -36.48 -29.84
CA LYS A 191 -22.59 -37.63 -30.66
C LYS A 191 -21.23 -37.42 -31.28
N GLY A 192 -20.32 -38.35 -31.04
CA GLY A 192 -19.05 -38.45 -31.78
C GLY A 192 -19.28 -38.99 -33.19
N GLY A 193 -18.53 -38.49 -34.14
CA GLY A 193 -18.57 -38.95 -35.52
C GLY A 193 -17.25 -38.65 -36.24
N GLN A 194 -17.21 -38.90 -37.56
CA GLN A 194 -16.10 -38.52 -38.42
C GLN A 194 -16.64 -37.75 -39.64
N ASP A 195 -15.88 -36.81 -40.14
CA ASP A 195 -16.17 -36.14 -41.40
C ASP A 195 -15.84 -37.05 -42.61
N ALA A 196 -16.15 -36.60 -43.82
CA ALA A 196 -15.86 -37.31 -45.04
C ALA A 196 -14.36 -37.57 -45.29
N LYS A 197 -13.47 -36.96 -44.51
CA LYS A 197 -12.01 -37.13 -44.53
C LYS A 197 -11.48 -37.98 -43.41
N GLY A 198 -12.37 -38.52 -42.55
CA GLY A 198 -12.02 -39.35 -41.41
C GLY A 198 -11.61 -38.59 -40.14
N ASN A 199 -11.73 -37.26 -40.11
CA ASN A 199 -11.43 -36.48 -38.91
C ASN A 199 -12.54 -36.64 -37.88
N PRO A 200 -12.22 -36.73 -36.57
CA PRO A 200 -13.24 -36.80 -35.52
C PRO A 200 -14.09 -35.54 -35.45
N THR A 201 -15.41 -35.72 -35.41
CA THR A 201 -16.37 -34.63 -35.25
C THR A 201 -17.23 -34.86 -34.03
N VAL A 202 -17.75 -33.80 -33.44
CA VAL A 202 -18.71 -33.86 -32.34
C VAL A 202 -19.94 -33.02 -32.73
N THR A 203 -21.09 -33.66 -32.76
CA THR A 203 -22.36 -33.00 -33.07
C THR A 203 -23.36 -33.20 -31.94
N LYS A 204 -24.40 -32.38 -31.91
CA LYS A 204 -25.48 -32.57 -30.96
C LYS A 204 -26.28 -33.80 -31.34
N ALA A 205 -26.44 -34.74 -30.42
CA ALA A 205 -27.24 -35.94 -30.63
C ALA A 205 -28.74 -35.60 -30.64
N THR A 206 -29.51 -36.25 -31.52
CA THR A 206 -30.96 -36.06 -31.65
C THR A 206 -31.71 -37.10 -30.83
N PRO A 207 -32.59 -36.71 -29.89
CA PRO A 207 -33.36 -37.67 -29.10
C PRO A 207 -34.24 -38.55 -30.02
N GLY A 208 -34.31 -39.82 -29.71
CA GLY A 208 -35.09 -40.80 -30.48
C GLY A 208 -34.38 -41.31 -31.73
N VAL A 209 -33.29 -40.66 -32.20
CA VAL A 209 -32.51 -41.09 -33.37
C VAL A 209 -31.15 -41.59 -32.90
N ASP A 210 -30.40 -40.81 -32.11
CA ASP A 210 -29.07 -41.11 -31.66
C ASP A 210 -29.01 -41.73 -30.27
N TYR A 211 -30.07 -41.53 -29.46
CA TYR A 211 -30.22 -42.13 -28.15
C TYR A 211 -31.71 -42.19 -27.74
N GLN A 212 -32.05 -43.11 -26.86
CA GLN A 212 -33.37 -43.13 -26.24
C GLN A 212 -33.41 -42.17 -25.07
N GLN A 213 -34.42 -41.30 -24.97
CA GLN A 213 -34.57 -40.48 -23.81
C GLN A 213 -34.93 -41.36 -22.58
N PRO A 214 -34.27 -41.19 -21.45
CA PRO A 214 -34.63 -41.90 -20.24
C PRO A 214 -36.06 -41.46 -19.86
N THR A 215 -36.90 -42.44 -19.61
CA THR A 215 -38.29 -42.24 -19.18
C THR A 215 -38.40 -41.81 -17.72
N GLN A 216 -37.30 -41.83 -16.97
CA GLN A 216 -37.23 -41.43 -15.58
C GLN A 216 -36.05 -40.44 -15.37
N VAL A 217 -36.30 -39.40 -14.59
CA VAL A 217 -35.27 -38.51 -14.10
C VAL A 217 -34.45 -39.33 -13.05
N LEU A 218 -33.17 -39.48 -13.28
CA LEU A 218 -32.25 -40.05 -12.31
C LEU A 218 -32.19 -39.12 -11.09
N THR A 219 -32.79 -39.53 -9.99
CA THR A 219 -32.55 -38.91 -8.69
C THR A 219 -31.32 -39.54 -8.06
N GLU A 220 -30.72 -38.91 -7.06
CA GLU A 220 -29.57 -39.50 -6.33
C GLU A 220 -29.83 -40.92 -5.86
N SER A 221 -31.06 -41.23 -5.42
CA SER A 221 -31.50 -42.55 -5.01
C SER A 221 -31.52 -43.57 -6.14
N ASN A 222 -31.78 -43.17 -7.36
CA ASN A 222 -31.81 -44.06 -8.53
C ASN A 222 -30.43 -44.26 -9.13
N ALA A 223 -29.49 -43.32 -8.94
CA ALA A 223 -28.11 -43.42 -9.39
C ALA A 223 -27.35 -44.50 -8.58
N MET A 224 -27.66 -44.67 -7.28
CA MET A 224 -27.05 -45.70 -6.42
C MET A 224 -27.53 -47.13 -6.72
N ALA A 225 -28.61 -47.32 -7.46
CA ALA A 225 -29.15 -48.64 -7.83
C ALA A 225 -28.50 -49.22 -9.10
N LEU A 226 -27.62 -48.48 -9.76
CA LEU A 226 -26.91 -48.88 -11.00
C LEU A 226 -25.44 -49.20 -10.77
N THR A 227 -24.96 -49.19 -9.51
CA THR A 227 -23.64 -49.69 -9.09
C THR A 227 -23.79 -51.03 -8.37
#